data_9ed8ad1238bc37a7824c86b6af3c62e8
#
_entry.id   9ed8ad1238bc37a7824c86b6af3c62e8
#
_cell.length_a   1.000
_cell.length_b   1.000
_cell.length_c   1.000
_cell.angle_alpha   90.00
_cell.angle_beta   90.00
_cell.angle_gamma   90.00
#
_symmetry.space_group_name_H-M   'P 1'
#
loop_
_entity.id
_entity.type
_entity.pdbx_description
1 polymer ?
#
loop_
_entity_poly.entity_id
_entity_poly.type
_entity_poly.pdbx_seq_one_letter_code
_entity_poly.pdbx_strand_id
1 'polypeptide(L)'
;MADSVLLIDDDVEVLRSIGNYFERLGHEVTRELSGEAGLATFDRVRPEVVILDLRLPGMDGMEVLEHLRQRGAAVILLTGDSDVETAVRAMQLGAENFLTKPVDMAHLAAAAARVADKVRLRRVNQTLLVHSTPERGLESLGASGQMQDFAHQVALLAQSERTTVLLTGESGTGKGWVARMIHDLSPRRAEAFIEVNCAGLNSTFLDSELFGHEKGAFTDAKDRKQGLF
;
A
#
# COMPACT_ATOMS: atom_id res chain seq x y z
N MET A 1 15.43 3.40 -10.65
CA MET A 1 15.68 4.49 -9.68
C MET A 1 16.44 3.91 -8.52
N ALA A 2 17.35 4.66 -7.91
CA ALA A 2 18.02 4.23 -6.69
C ALA A 2 17.00 4.25 -5.54
N ASP A 3 16.79 3.11 -4.89
CA ASP A 3 15.98 3.05 -3.67
C ASP A 3 16.86 3.37 -2.46
N SER A 4 16.30 3.97 -1.42
CA SER A 4 17.01 4.23 -0.18
C SER A 4 16.80 3.08 0.80
N VAL A 5 17.90 2.53 1.33
CA VAL A 5 17.91 1.37 2.22
C VAL A 5 18.59 1.73 3.54
N LEU A 6 17.91 1.44 4.66
CA LEU A 6 18.50 1.52 5.99
C LEU A 6 18.82 0.10 6.48
N LEU A 7 20.08 -0.12 6.86
CA LEU A 7 20.54 -1.35 7.48
C LEU A 7 20.72 -1.12 8.98
N ILE A 8 20.18 -2.02 9.80
CA ILE A 8 20.30 -2.00 11.26
C ILE A 8 20.78 -3.38 11.70
N ASP A 9 22.03 -3.48 12.13
CA ASP A 9 22.67 -4.74 12.54
C ASP A 9 23.86 -4.37 13.45
N ASP A 10 24.11 -5.08 14.53
CA ASP A 10 25.23 -4.80 15.43
C ASP A 10 26.57 -5.32 14.89
N ASP A 11 26.53 -6.19 13.89
CA ASP A 11 27.73 -6.71 13.22
C ASP A 11 28.18 -5.79 12.08
N VAL A 12 29.31 -5.12 12.29
CA VAL A 12 29.95 -4.20 11.32
C VAL A 12 30.26 -4.89 10.00
N GLU A 13 30.66 -6.18 10.02
CA GLU A 13 30.99 -6.93 8.80
C GLU A 13 29.75 -7.26 7.99
N VAL A 14 28.62 -7.57 8.65
CA VAL A 14 27.31 -7.76 8.02
C VAL A 14 26.85 -6.47 7.36
N LEU A 15 26.85 -5.35 8.09
CA LEU A 15 26.51 -4.02 7.58
C LEU A 15 27.36 -3.63 6.36
N ARG A 16 28.67 -3.91 6.43
CA ARG A 16 29.63 -3.63 5.35
C ARG A 16 29.33 -4.49 4.13
N SER A 17 29.14 -5.79 4.32
CA SER A 17 28.90 -6.75 3.24
C SER A 17 27.60 -6.47 2.49
N ILE A 18 26.49 -6.35 3.24
CA ILE A 18 25.18 -6.04 2.66
C ILE A 18 25.18 -4.64 2.05
N GLY A 19 25.70 -3.65 2.77
CA GLY A 19 25.71 -2.27 2.30
C GLY A 19 26.49 -2.09 0.99
N ASN A 20 27.71 -2.65 0.90
CA ASN A 20 28.52 -2.59 -0.32
C ASN A 20 27.85 -3.32 -1.50
N TYR A 21 27.06 -4.36 -1.22
CA TYR A 21 26.30 -5.04 -2.26
C TYR A 21 25.20 -4.17 -2.82
N PHE A 22 24.39 -3.54 -1.96
CA PHE A 22 23.32 -2.63 -2.37
C PHE A 22 23.84 -1.35 -3.04
N GLU A 23 24.96 -0.78 -2.56
CA GLU A 23 25.60 0.38 -3.22
C GLU A 23 26.07 0.05 -4.63
N ARG A 24 26.61 -1.15 -4.87
CA ARG A 24 26.97 -1.62 -6.22
C ARG A 24 25.78 -1.80 -7.14
N LEU A 25 24.60 -2.06 -6.60
CA LEU A 25 23.33 -2.07 -7.35
C LEU A 25 22.76 -0.67 -7.59
N GLY A 26 23.42 0.38 -7.05
CA GLY A 26 23.03 1.77 -7.23
C GLY A 26 22.03 2.31 -6.20
N HIS A 27 21.84 1.61 -5.08
CA HIS A 27 20.98 2.07 -3.98
C HIS A 27 21.73 3.02 -3.03
N GLU A 28 21.01 3.93 -2.39
CA GLU A 28 21.53 4.73 -1.28
C GLU A 28 21.40 3.95 0.02
N VAL A 29 22.54 3.73 0.71
CA VAL A 29 22.58 2.89 1.91
C VAL A 29 23.00 3.68 3.14
N THR A 30 22.17 3.64 4.18
CA THR A 30 22.50 4.13 5.51
C THR A 30 22.66 2.93 6.46
N ARG A 31 23.62 2.96 7.37
CA ARG A 31 23.99 1.87 8.26
C ARG A 31 23.93 2.33 9.71
N GLU A 32 23.30 1.56 10.57
CA GLU A 32 23.21 1.81 12.01
C GLU A 32 23.51 0.55 12.81
N LEU A 33 24.18 0.71 13.93
CA LEU A 33 24.68 -0.38 14.77
C LEU A 33 23.73 -0.76 15.92
N SER A 34 22.65 0.01 16.14
CA SER A 34 21.67 -0.24 17.20
C SER A 34 20.24 0.11 16.76
N GLY A 35 19.28 -0.45 17.46
CA GLY A 35 17.86 -0.17 17.23
C GLY A 35 17.51 1.30 17.42
N GLU A 36 18.03 1.93 18.49
CA GLU A 36 17.78 3.33 18.82
C GLU A 36 18.31 4.28 17.73
N ALA A 37 19.56 4.03 17.27
CA ALA A 37 20.15 4.80 16.17
C ALA A 37 19.37 4.60 14.87
N GLY A 38 18.94 3.36 14.60
CA GLY A 38 18.12 3.02 13.45
C GLY A 38 16.79 3.74 13.45
N LEU A 39 16.08 3.81 14.59
CA LEU A 39 14.82 4.56 14.73
C LEU A 39 15.00 6.06 14.50
N ALA A 40 16.05 6.65 15.08
CA ALA A 40 16.37 8.08 14.90
C ALA A 40 16.71 8.39 13.43
N THR A 41 17.48 7.52 12.79
CA THR A 41 17.84 7.65 11.38
C THR A 41 16.64 7.45 10.45
N PHE A 42 15.75 6.49 10.76
CA PHE A 42 14.51 6.32 10.00
C PHE A 42 13.66 7.60 9.97
N ASP A 43 13.52 8.28 11.10
CA ASP A 43 12.73 9.52 11.18
C ASP A 43 13.34 10.67 10.36
N ARG A 44 14.65 10.70 10.22
CA ARG A 44 15.41 11.71 9.46
C ARG A 44 15.43 11.41 7.95
N VAL A 45 15.68 10.16 7.55
CA VAL A 45 15.96 9.77 6.16
C VAL A 45 14.71 9.26 5.45
N ARG A 46 13.76 8.64 6.18
CA ARG A 46 12.55 8.01 5.62
C ARG A 46 12.87 7.04 4.48
N PRO A 47 13.70 6.03 4.71
CA PRO A 47 14.10 5.09 3.68
C PRO A 47 12.91 4.29 3.13
N GLU A 48 13.03 3.79 1.91
CA GLU A 48 12.00 2.97 1.27
C GLU A 48 11.94 1.56 1.85
N VAL A 49 13.11 1.02 2.25
CA VAL A 49 13.23 -0.31 2.84
C VAL A 49 14.14 -0.24 4.06
N VAL A 50 13.74 -0.92 5.13
CA VAL A 50 14.59 -1.16 6.30
C VAL A 50 14.94 -2.64 6.34
N ILE A 51 16.21 -2.96 6.44
CA ILE A 51 16.72 -4.30 6.70
C ILE A 51 17.22 -4.30 8.14
N LEU A 52 16.59 -5.12 8.98
CA LEU A 52 16.74 -5.10 10.42
C LEU A 52 17.20 -6.47 10.93
N ASP A 53 18.31 -6.51 11.68
CA ASP A 53 18.62 -7.70 12.45
C ASP A 53 17.70 -7.87 13.64
N LEU A 54 17.34 -9.11 13.91
CA LEU A 54 16.53 -9.44 15.05
C LEU A 54 17.28 -9.36 16.38
N ARG A 55 18.56 -9.73 16.37
CA ARG A 55 19.40 -9.75 17.57
C ARG A 55 20.25 -8.50 17.65
N LEU A 56 19.73 -7.48 18.32
CA LEU A 56 20.45 -6.24 18.59
C LEU A 56 20.78 -6.09 20.08
N PRO A 57 21.91 -5.48 20.42
CA PRO A 57 22.20 -5.12 21.81
C PRO A 57 21.29 -3.97 22.25
N GLY A 58 20.76 -4.04 23.46
CA GLY A 58 19.87 -3.03 24.02
C GLY A 58 18.41 -3.28 23.68
N MET A 59 17.89 -2.62 22.68
CA MET A 59 16.50 -2.80 22.22
C MET A 59 16.38 -4.05 21.34
N ASP A 60 15.44 -4.95 21.67
CA ASP A 60 15.15 -6.14 20.87
C ASP A 60 14.68 -5.76 19.45
N GLY A 61 15.17 -6.48 18.43
CA GLY A 61 14.78 -6.25 17.04
C GLY A 61 13.26 -6.35 16.79
N MET A 62 12.54 -7.15 17.58
CA MET A 62 11.07 -7.19 17.52
C MET A 62 10.43 -5.89 18.01
N GLU A 63 10.97 -5.31 19.07
CA GLU A 63 10.55 -4.00 19.58
C GLU A 63 10.85 -2.88 18.57
N VAL A 64 12.04 -2.92 17.95
CA VAL A 64 12.42 -2.00 16.86
C VAL A 64 11.45 -2.15 15.68
N LEU A 65 11.10 -3.38 15.28
CA LEU A 65 10.13 -3.65 14.22
C LEU A 65 8.78 -2.99 14.52
N GLU A 66 8.26 -3.16 15.73
CA GLU A 66 6.97 -2.59 16.13
C GLU A 66 6.99 -1.06 16.02
N HIS A 67 8.04 -0.41 16.54
CA HIS A 67 8.22 1.03 16.43
C HIS A 67 8.34 1.51 14.98
N LEU A 68 9.08 0.80 14.13
CA LEU A 68 9.22 1.11 12.71
C LEU A 68 7.88 0.97 11.98
N ARG A 69 7.12 -0.08 12.29
CA ARG A 69 5.79 -0.31 11.67
C ARG A 69 4.78 0.76 12.03
N GLN A 70 4.74 1.22 13.28
CA GLN A 70 3.89 2.35 13.71
C GLN A 70 4.22 3.64 12.93
N ARG A 71 5.47 3.80 12.48
CA ARG A 71 5.94 4.91 11.63
C ARG A 71 5.74 4.68 10.12
N GLY A 72 5.14 3.53 9.73
CA GLY A 72 4.86 3.18 8.33
C GLY A 72 6.06 2.63 7.56
N ALA A 73 7.11 2.18 8.24
CA ALA A 73 8.27 1.56 7.61
C ALA A 73 7.93 0.22 6.95
N ALA A 74 8.60 -0.08 5.86
CA ALA A 74 8.59 -1.40 5.24
C ALA A 74 9.87 -2.14 5.64
N VAL A 75 9.72 -3.19 6.47
CA VAL A 75 10.83 -3.86 7.16
C VAL A 75 11.01 -5.28 6.65
N ILE A 76 12.26 -5.61 6.31
CA ILE A 76 12.74 -6.98 6.08
C ILE A 76 13.58 -7.37 7.29
N LEU A 77 13.21 -8.46 7.97
CA LEU A 77 13.96 -8.98 9.09
C LEU A 77 15.04 -9.97 8.65
N LEU A 78 16.23 -9.83 9.25
CA LEU A 78 17.29 -10.82 9.18
C LEU A 78 17.44 -11.51 10.55
N THR A 79 17.70 -12.81 10.57
CA THR A 79 17.93 -13.53 11.81
C THR A 79 18.89 -14.69 11.63
N GLY A 80 19.70 -14.96 12.65
CA GLY A 80 20.52 -16.17 12.73
C GLY A 80 19.74 -17.40 13.19
N ASP A 81 18.50 -17.24 13.60
CA ASP A 81 17.67 -18.31 14.12
C ASP A 81 16.59 -18.70 13.10
N SER A 82 16.50 -19.97 12.79
CA SER A 82 15.50 -20.52 11.84
C SER A 82 14.20 -20.92 12.54
N ASP A 83 13.92 -20.36 13.73
CA ASP A 83 12.72 -20.68 14.46
C ASP A 83 11.46 -20.15 13.75
N VAL A 84 10.58 -21.08 13.41
CA VAL A 84 9.32 -20.79 12.71
C VAL A 84 8.41 -19.89 13.55
N GLU A 85 8.44 -20.02 14.87
CA GLU A 85 7.61 -19.22 15.77
C GLU A 85 8.02 -17.74 15.71
N THR A 86 9.31 -17.46 15.74
CA THR A 86 9.87 -16.10 15.58
C THR A 86 9.52 -15.49 14.22
N ALA A 87 9.60 -16.28 13.14
CA ALA A 87 9.21 -15.82 11.80
C ALA A 87 7.72 -15.46 11.73
N VAL A 88 6.84 -16.34 12.26
CA VAL A 88 5.39 -16.10 12.31
C VAL A 88 5.06 -14.85 13.11
N ARG A 89 5.68 -14.67 14.27
CA ARG A 89 5.49 -13.48 15.12
C ARG A 89 5.93 -12.20 14.39
N ALA A 90 7.07 -12.23 13.72
CA ALA A 90 7.57 -11.10 12.93
C ALA A 90 6.57 -10.70 11.82
N MET A 91 6.05 -11.67 11.09
CA MET A 91 5.05 -11.43 10.06
C MET A 91 3.72 -10.90 10.63
N GLN A 92 3.28 -11.39 11.80
CA GLN A 92 2.10 -10.86 12.51
C GLN A 92 2.29 -9.42 12.97
N LEU A 93 3.50 -9.03 13.39
CA LEU A 93 3.87 -7.65 13.71
C LEU A 93 4.01 -6.77 12.47
N GLY A 94 3.90 -7.36 11.27
CA GLY A 94 3.82 -6.65 10.01
C GLY A 94 5.16 -6.48 9.29
N ALA A 95 6.16 -7.33 9.55
CA ALA A 95 7.32 -7.41 8.67
C ALA A 95 6.88 -7.74 7.24
N GLU A 96 7.52 -7.12 6.24
CA GLU A 96 7.23 -7.38 4.82
C GLU A 96 7.88 -8.68 4.34
N ASN A 97 8.98 -9.07 4.96
CA ASN A 97 9.69 -10.33 4.69
C ASN A 97 10.58 -10.72 5.88
N PHE A 98 10.99 -11.98 5.89
CA PHE A 98 11.86 -12.58 6.91
C PHE A 98 12.88 -13.48 6.19
N LEU A 99 14.18 -13.30 6.48
CA LEU A 99 15.27 -14.06 5.88
C LEU A 99 16.24 -14.55 6.96
N THR A 100 16.77 -15.75 6.78
CA THR A 100 17.73 -16.35 7.71
C THR A 100 19.18 -16.05 7.29
N LYS A 101 20.05 -15.82 8.27
CA LYS A 101 21.50 -15.76 8.08
C LYS A 101 22.05 -17.20 8.00
N PRO A 102 23.01 -17.52 7.13
CA PRO A 102 23.71 -16.62 6.21
C PRO A 102 22.84 -16.18 5.04
N VAL A 103 22.87 -14.89 4.73
CA VAL A 103 21.97 -14.26 3.75
C VAL A 103 22.50 -14.48 2.33
N ASP A 104 21.63 -15.03 1.47
CA ASP A 104 21.86 -14.95 0.02
C ASP A 104 21.59 -13.51 -0.45
N MET A 105 22.65 -12.84 -0.91
CA MET A 105 22.59 -11.44 -1.33
C MET A 105 21.65 -11.20 -2.50
N ALA A 106 21.56 -12.14 -3.45
CA ALA A 106 20.65 -12.02 -4.59
C ALA A 106 19.19 -12.15 -4.13
N HIS A 107 18.91 -13.07 -3.21
CA HIS A 107 17.59 -13.23 -2.61
C HIS A 107 17.17 -12.01 -1.79
N LEU A 108 18.09 -11.46 -0.97
CA LEU A 108 17.83 -10.24 -0.20
C LEU A 108 17.54 -9.04 -1.10
N ALA A 109 18.33 -8.85 -2.17
CA ALA A 109 18.10 -7.77 -3.12
C ALA A 109 16.75 -7.91 -3.85
N ALA A 110 16.39 -9.13 -4.26
CA ALA A 110 15.08 -9.38 -4.88
C ALA A 110 13.92 -9.13 -3.90
N ALA A 111 14.09 -9.46 -2.62
CA ALA A 111 13.12 -9.16 -1.58
C ALA A 111 12.97 -7.65 -1.36
N ALA A 112 14.09 -6.93 -1.25
CA ALA A 112 14.12 -5.47 -1.08
C ALA A 112 13.46 -4.75 -2.28
N ALA A 113 13.75 -5.17 -3.51
CA ALA A 113 13.13 -4.60 -4.69
C ALA A 113 11.60 -4.76 -4.69
N ARG A 114 11.07 -5.95 -4.36
CA ARG A 114 9.62 -6.17 -4.23
C ARG A 114 8.98 -5.30 -3.16
N VAL A 115 9.67 -5.11 -2.03
CA VAL A 115 9.19 -4.26 -0.93
C VAL A 115 9.21 -2.80 -1.35
N ALA A 116 10.26 -2.32 -1.99
CA ALA A 116 10.36 -0.95 -2.51
C ALA A 116 9.26 -0.64 -3.55
N ASP A 117 9.00 -1.57 -4.49
CA ASP A 117 7.92 -1.42 -5.45
C ASP A 117 6.54 -1.32 -4.78
N LYS A 118 6.29 -2.15 -3.76
CA LYS A 118 5.05 -2.09 -2.97
C LYS A 118 4.88 -0.74 -2.25
N VAL A 119 5.95 -0.20 -1.67
CA VAL A 119 5.97 1.12 -1.02
C VAL A 119 5.68 2.22 -2.04
N ARG A 120 6.33 2.15 -3.20
CA ARG A 120 6.13 3.12 -4.30
C ARG A 120 4.69 3.10 -4.81
N LEU A 121 4.12 1.92 -5.05
CA LEU A 121 2.72 1.79 -5.46
C LEU A 121 1.75 2.34 -4.41
N ARG A 122 2.00 2.11 -3.12
CA ARG A 122 1.20 2.70 -2.03
C ARG A 122 1.28 4.22 -2.03
N ARG A 123 2.48 4.81 -2.21
CA ARG A 123 2.66 6.27 -2.29
C ARG A 123 1.95 6.87 -3.50
N VAL A 124 2.08 6.24 -4.68
CA VAL A 124 1.37 6.68 -5.89
C VAL A 124 -0.14 6.62 -5.70
N ASN A 125 -0.67 5.53 -5.15
CA ASN A 125 -2.09 5.42 -4.83
C ASN A 125 -2.55 6.50 -3.84
N GLN A 126 -1.81 6.73 -2.77
CA GLN A 126 -2.12 7.81 -1.82
C GLN A 126 -2.10 9.19 -2.47
N THR A 127 -1.09 9.46 -3.32
CA THR A 127 -1.01 10.72 -4.05
C THR A 127 -2.18 10.88 -5.02
N LEU A 128 -2.56 9.84 -5.75
CA LEU A 128 -3.72 9.85 -6.64
C LEU A 128 -5.03 10.06 -5.84
N LEU A 129 -5.16 9.45 -4.68
CA LEU A 129 -6.30 9.64 -3.80
C LEU A 129 -6.36 11.08 -3.25
N VAL A 130 -5.25 11.65 -2.83
CA VAL A 130 -5.18 13.05 -2.34
C VAL A 130 -5.47 14.05 -3.47
N HIS A 131 -4.98 13.82 -4.69
CA HIS A 131 -5.26 14.68 -5.85
C HIS A 131 -6.66 14.47 -6.44
N SER A 132 -7.32 13.35 -6.14
CA SER A 132 -8.70 13.10 -6.56
C SER A 132 -9.74 13.61 -5.54
N THR A 133 -9.32 14.08 -4.38
CA THR A 133 -10.17 14.78 -3.41
C THR A 133 -9.80 16.28 -3.35
N PRO A 134 -10.34 17.14 -4.23
CA PRO A 134 -10.62 18.49 -3.77
C PRO A 134 -11.56 18.34 -2.57
N GLU A 135 -11.44 19.17 -1.56
CA GLU A 135 -12.48 19.33 -0.52
C GLU A 135 -13.79 19.78 -1.19
N ARG A 136 -14.52 18.80 -1.74
CA ARG A 136 -15.77 19.05 -2.47
C ARG A 136 -16.90 18.79 -1.49
N GLY A 137 -17.12 19.74 -0.61
CA GLY A 137 -18.31 19.79 0.22
C GLY A 137 -19.56 19.93 -0.63
N LEU A 138 -20.72 19.66 -0.05
CA LEU A 138 -22.05 19.82 -0.66
C LEU A 138 -22.27 21.23 -1.25
N GLU A 139 -21.53 22.22 -0.74
CA GLU A 139 -21.51 23.62 -1.22
C GLU A 139 -21.06 23.74 -2.68
N SER A 140 -20.25 22.80 -3.18
CA SER A 140 -19.79 22.80 -4.57
C SER A 140 -20.85 22.41 -5.60
N LEU A 141 -21.99 21.88 -5.16
CA LEU A 141 -23.13 21.57 -6.04
C LEU A 141 -23.85 22.83 -6.55
N GLY A 142 -23.74 23.96 -5.85
CA GLY A 142 -24.30 25.24 -6.25
C GLY A 142 -25.29 25.84 -5.26
N ALA A 143 -25.57 27.13 -5.42
CA ALA A 143 -26.39 27.92 -4.49
C ALA A 143 -27.89 28.03 -4.86
N SER A 144 -28.32 27.46 -6.00
CA SER A 144 -29.77 27.51 -6.37
C SER A 144 -30.59 26.61 -5.43
N GLY A 145 -31.85 26.94 -5.20
CA GLY A 145 -32.73 26.15 -4.35
C GLY A 145 -32.79 24.68 -4.76
N GLN A 146 -32.88 24.39 -6.06
CA GLN A 146 -32.87 23.02 -6.59
C GLN A 146 -31.58 22.29 -6.27
N MET A 147 -30.42 22.96 -6.30
CA MET A 147 -29.12 22.36 -5.96
C MET A 147 -28.96 22.16 -4.44
N GLN A 148 -29.58 23.02 -3.64
CA GLN A 148 -29.61 22.82 -2.18
C GLN A 148 -30.46 21.60 -1.80
N ASP A 149 -31.66 21.43 -2.43
CA ASP A 149 -32.48 20.24 -2.24
C ASP A 149 -31.74 18.96 -2.68
N PHE A 150 -31.03 19.02 -3.81
CA PHE A 150 -30.21 17.93 -4.30
C PHE A 150 -29.05 17.63 -3.35
N ALA A 151 -28.33 18.64 -2.84
CA ALA A 151 -27.28 18.49 -1.85
C ALA A 151 -27.79 17.81 -0.57
N HIS A 152 -29.01 18.18 -0.12
CA HIS A 152 -29.63 17.51 1.02
C HIS A 152 -29.90 16.02 0.75
N GLN A 153 -30.41 15.66 -0.44
CA GLN A 153 -30.58 14.26 -0.84
C GLN A 153 -29.22 13.49 -0.88
N VAL A 154 -28.19 14.09 -1.44
CA VAL A 154 -26.83 13.51 -1.45
C VAL A 154 -26.33 13.24 -0.03
N ALA A 155 -26.51 14.19 0.91
CA ALA A 155 -26.13 14.04 2.30
C ALA A 155 -26.86 12.89 3.00
N LEU A 156 -28.17 12.75 2.75
CA LEU A 156 -28.97 11.64 3.30
C LEU A 156 -28.52 10.28 2.74
N LEU A 157 -28.30 10.20 1.43
CA LEU A 157 -27.84 8.97 0.77
C LEU A 157 -26.44 8.55 1.26
N ALA A 158 -25.55 9.50 1.50
CA ALA A 158 -24.22 9.24 2.01
C ALA A 158 -24.21 8.61 3.41
N GLN A 159 -25.25 8.78 4.22
CA GLN A 159 -25.35 8.14 5.54
C GLN A 159 -25.71 6.65 5.48
N SER A 160 -26.17 6.16 4.33
CA SER A 160 -26.58 4.77 4.16
C SER A 160 -25.44 3.90 3.63
N GLU A 161 -25.13 2.82 4.36
CA GLU A 161 -24.08 1.87 3.96
C GLU A 161 -24.51 0.89 2.85
N ARG A 162 -25.80 0.72 2.61
CA ARG A 162 -26.35 -0.37 1.77
C ARG A 162 -27.32 0.08 0.67
N THR A 163 -27.54 1.38 0.52
CA THR A 163 -28.48 1.89 -0.49
C THR A 163 -27.82 1.91 -1.87
N THR A 164 -28.48 1.26 -2.85
CA THR A 164 -28.12 1.40 -4.25
C THR A 164 -28.64 2.74 -4.77
N VAL A 165 -27.77 3.54 -5.37
CA VAL A 165 -28.09 4.86 -5.92
C VAL A 165 -28.02 4.82 -7.45
N LEU A 166 -29.09 5.27 -8.13
CA LEU A 166 -29.10 5.50 -9.57
C LEU A 166 -29.05 7.01 -9.85
N LEU A 167 -28.00 7.45 -10.51
CA LEU A 167 -27.82 8.82 -10.98
C LEU A 167 -28.15 8.91 -12.47
N THR A 168 -29.17 9.66 -12.85
CA THR A 168 -29.59 9.87 -14.24
C THR A 168 -29.33 11.31 -14.67
N GLY A 169 -29.11 11.53 -15.96
CA GLY A 169 -28.86 12.85 -16.55
C GLY A 169 -28.04 12.76 -17.83
N GLU A 170 -27.91 13.86 -18.56
CA GLU A 170 -27.15 13.95 -19.80
C GLU A 170 -25.65 13.69 -19.59
N SER A 171 -24.93 13.41 -20.69
CA SER A 171 -23.48 13.27 -20.64
C SER A 171 -22.84 14.59 -20.21
N GLY A 172 -21.82 14.52 -19.33
CA GLY A 172 -21.11 15.70 -18.84
C GLY A 172 -21.75 16.43 -17.65
N THR A 173 -22.94 16.02 -17.16
CA THR A 173 -23.63 16.65 -16.01
C THR A 173 -23.00 16.39 -14.64
N GLY A 174 -21.89 15.65 -14.56
CA GLY A 174 -21.18 15.42 -13.31
C GLY A 174 -21.66 14.22 -12.48
N LYS A 175 -22.38 13.25 -13.07
CA LYS A 175 -22.88 12.07 -12.35
C LYS A 175 -21.80 11.30 -11.60
N GLY A 176 -20.65 11.03 -12.24
CA GLY A 176 -19.51 10.37 -11.60
C GLY A 176 -18.91 11.18 -10.43
N TRP A 177 -18.92 12.51 -10.58
CA TRP A 177 -18.51 13.41 -9.51
C TRP A 177 -19.43 13.33 -8.29
N VAL A 178 -20.77 13.32 -8.51
CA VAL A 178 -21.75 13.12 -7.43
C VAL A 178 -21.64 11.74 -6.79
N ALA A 179 -21.40 10.68 -7.58
CA ALA A 179 -21.20 9.34 -7.05
C ALA A 179 -19.98 9.28 -6.11
N ARG A 180 -18.88 9.89 -6.51
CA ARG A 180 -17.69 10.00 -5.66
C ARG A 180 -17.96 10.84 -4.41
N MET A 181 -18.71 11.95 -4.52
CA MET A 181 -19.08 12.78 -3.36
C MET A 181 -19.92 11.98 -2.33
N ILE A 182 -20.86 11.15 -2.78
CA ILE A 182 -21.62 10.25 -1.90
C ILE A 182 -20.68 9.31 -1.14
N HIS A 183 -19.70 8.73 -1.82
CA HIS A 183 -18.71 7.86 -1.19
C HIS A 183 -17.84 8.61 -0.17
N ASP A 184 -17.31 9.78 -0.55
CA ASP A 184 -16.39 10.58 0.29
C ASP A 184 -17.09 11.11 1.57
N LEU A 185 -18.42 11.32 1.51
CA LEU A 185 -19.25 11.72 2.66
C LEU A 185 -19.78 10.54 3.48
N SER A 186 -19.59 9.29 3.00
CA SER A 186 -20.12 8.09 3.65
C SER A 186 -19.18 7.55 4.75
N PRO A 187 -19.68 6.67 5.65
CA PRO A 187 -18.85 5.93 6.59
C PRO A 187 -17.75 5.12 5.90
N ARG A 188 -17.94 4.74 4.63
CA ARG A 188 -17.00 3.97 3.80
C ARG A 188 -15.95 4.81 3.07
N ARG A 189 -15.81 6.10 3.39
CA ARG A 189 -14.84 7.02 2.74
C ARG A 189 -13.39 6.55 2.76
N ALA A 190 -13.04 5.67 3.70
CA ALA A 190 -11.69 5.10 3.81
C ALA A 190 -11.51 3.83 2.95
N GLU A 191 -12.58 3.30 2.38
CA GLU A 191 -12.56 2.14 1.49
C GLU A 191 -12.28 2.55 0.04
N ALA A 192 -11.95 1.58 -0.82
CA ALA A 192 -11.70 1.86 -2.23
C ALA A 192 -13.00 2.24 -2.97
N PHE A 193 -12.97 3.34 -3.71
CA PHE A 193 -14.00 3.68 -4.70
C PHE A 193 -13.60 3.12 -6.06
N ILE A 194 -14.31 2.10 -6.52
CA ILE A 194 -14.02 1.43 -7.79
C ILE A 194 -14.97 1.97 -8.87
N GLU A 195 -14.40 2.53 -9.92
CA GLU A 195 -15.15 3.07 -11.07
C GLU A 195 -14.99 2.12 -12.26
N VAL A 196 -16.11 1.63 -12.81
CA VAL A 196 -16.13 0.73 -13.96
C VAL A 196 -16.93 1.34 -15.09
N ASN A 197 -16.28 1.57 -16.24
CA ASN A 197 -16.95 2.03 -17.44
C ASN A 197 -17.52 0.86 -18.24
N CYS A 198 -18.81 0.61 -18.12
CA CYS A 198 -19.50 -0.48 -18.80
C CYS A 198 -19.80 -0.22 -20.29
N ALA A 199 -19.69 1.02 -20.76
CA ALA A 199 -20.13 1.39 -22.12
C ALA A 199 -19.17 0.91 -23.24
N GLY A 200 -17.92 0.59 -22.92
CA GLY A 200 -16.90 0.16 -23.88
C GLY A 200 -16.57 -1.34 -23.86
N LEU A 201 -17.22 -2.11 -22.99
CA LEU A 201 -16.93 -3.53 -22.78
C LEU A 201 -18.04 -4.39 -23.36
N ASN A 202 -17.68 -5.47 -24.05
CA ASN A 202 -18.66 -6.51 -24.38
C ASN A 202 -19.05 -7.27 -23.10
N SER A 203 -20.21 -7.94 -23.09
CA SER A 203 -20.77 -8.61 -21.91
C SER A 203 -19.82 -9.62 -21.28
N THR A 204 -19.13 -10.42 -22.08
CA THR A 204 -18.18 -11.44 -21.59
C THR A 204 -16.96 -10.83 -20.90
N PHE A 205 -16.48 -9.67 -21.41
CA PHE A 205 -15.35 -8.97 -20.81
C PHE A 205 -15.76 -8.27 -19.51
N LEU A 206 -16.96 -7.69 -19.49
CA LEU A 206 -17.54 -7.05 -18.29
C LEU A 206 -17.72 -8.06 -17.16
N ASP A 207 -18.30 -9.23 -17.45
CA ASP A 207 -18.49 -10.30 -16.48
C ASP A 207 -17.14 -10.78 -15.92
N SER A 208 -16.14 -10.92 -16.79
CA SER A 208 -14.79 -11.30 -16.39
C SER A 208 -14.10 -10.24 -15.50
N GLU A 209 -14.30 -8.96 -15.77
CA GLU A 209 -13.74 -7.88 -14.91
C GLU A 209 -14.44 -7.84 -13.56
N LEU A 210 -15.77 -7.96 -13.53
CA LEU A 210 -16.55 -7.85 -12.29
C LEU A 210 -16.42 -9.09 -11.40
N PHE A 211 -16.59 -10.27 -11.97
CA PHE A 211 -16.72 -11.54 -11.22
C PHE A 211 -15.50 -12.45 -11.32
N GLY A 212 -14.56 -12.12 -12.23
CA GLY A 212 -13.42 -12.98 -12.52
C GLY A 212 -13.78 -14.18 -13.41
N HIS A 213 -12.82 -15.01 -13.70
CA HIS A 213 -13.01 -16.27 -14.43
C HIS A 213 -11.96 -17.31 -14.06
N GLU A 214 -12.34 -18.57 -14.18
CA GLU A 214 -11.41 -19.68 -14.11
C GLU A 214 -10.73 -19.87 -15.48
N LYS A 215 -9.54 -20.49 -15.47
CA LYS A 215 -8.81 -20.84 -16.69
C LYS A 215 -9.70 -21.71 -17.60
N GLY A 216 -9.84 -21.30 -18.85
CA GLY A 216 -10.65 -22.04 -19.86
C GLY A 216 -12.13 -21.66 -19.85
N ALA A 217 -12.60 -20.66 -19.11
CA ALA A 217 -14.01 -20.24 -19.09
C ALA A 217 -14.50 -19.70 -20.44
N PHE A 218 -13.59 -19.17 -21.28
CA PHE A 218 -13.85 -18.76 -22.67
C PHE A 218 -12.56 -18.85 -23.49
N THR A 219 -12.65 -18.68 -24.81
CA THR A 219 -11.57 -18.99 -25.77
C THR A 219 -10.23 -18.33 -25.44
N ASP A 220 -10.22 -17.13 -24.85
CA ASP A 220 -9.01 -16.37 -24.49
C ASP A 220 -8.66 -16.41 -22.99
N ALA A 221 -9.38 -17.20 -22.19
CA ALA A 221 -9.12 -17.35 -20.75
C ALA A 221 -7.90 -18.27 -20.50
N LYS A 222 -6.70 -17.75 -20.73
CA LYS A 222 -5.44 -18.52 -20.59
C LYS A 222 -5.08 -18.77 -19.14
N ASP A 223 -5.44 -17.86 -18.24
CA ASP A 223 -5.15 -17.90 -16.81
C ASP A 223 -6.40 -17.58 -15.99
N ARG A 224 -6.38 -17.96 -14.71
CA ARG A 224 -7.42 -17.57 -13.75
C ARG A 224 -7.32 -16.06 -13.48
N LYS A 225 -8.44 -15.35 -13.46
CA LYS A 225 -8.53 -13.94 -13.10
C LYS A 225 -9.49 -13.75 -11.93
N GLN A 226 -9.05 -13.03 -10.91
CA GLN A 226 -9.91 -12.60 -9.82
C GLN A 226 -10.72 -11.38 -10.25
N GLY A 227 -12.01 -11.33 -9.95
CA GLY A 227 -12.89 -10.20 -10.22
C GLY A 227 -12.71 -9.05 -9.24
N LEU A 228 -13.42 -7.96 -9.54
CA LEU A 228 -13.48 -6.77 -8.67
C LEU A 228 -14.40 -6.99 -7.45
N PHE A 229 -15.30 -7.98 -7.50
CA PHE A 229 -16.20 -8.41 -6.42
C PHE A 229 -15.75 -9.71 -5.75
#